data_b65e2272808d871208a2f36f6307bae8
#
_entry.id   b65e2272808d871208a2f36f6307bae8
#
_cell.length_a   1.000
_cell.length_b   1.000
_cell.length_c   1.000
_cell.angle_alpha   90.00
_cell.angle_beta   90.00
_cell.angle_gamma   90.00
#
_symmetry.space_group_name_H-M   'P 1'
#
loop_
_entity.id
_entity.type
_entity.pdbx_description
1 polymer ?
#
loop_
_entity_poly.entity_id
_entity_poly.type
_entity_poly.pdbx_seq_one_letter_code
_entity_poly.pdbx_strand_id
1 'polypeptide(L)'
;FILFCSCATLLYSQVESTYYDAELSSDSIEMVANSLREQIDQWKQKVKENPKDEKAWMQYAGKLQSLKGISLLLSMKPSATLAVGADIQKEFDEMMAEMKQSIPNTATYEVMRNMNIKPGEKRMPIEEIIDKWPDAILHYPTYMSMSLRDEERLKDICVRWYQSGEFPAQILNFAYNELASADKDAIIFMGGSLDLYGARMLQNAKDMFNDKKIIVYPFLSSFTYMDKLTEELGIPKYKEENNDTTGFISPTDFMKTYSKKIKRQVDYIIRHTNR
;
A
#
# COMPACT_ATOMS: atom_id res chain seq x y z
N PHE A 1 13.60 4.24 -1.84
CA PHE A 1 12.58 5.28 -1.64
C PHE A 1 11.18 4.83 -2.11
N ILE A 2 11.08 4.03 -3.17
CA ILE A 2 9.80 3.60 -3.79
C ILE A 2 9.09 2.49 -2.99
N LEU A 3 9.82 1.65 -2.25
CA LEU A 3 9.23 0.59 -1.42
C LEU A 3 8.67 1.11 -0.08
N PHE A 4 9.13 2.25 0.38
CA PHE A 4 8.54 2.95 1.53
C PHE A 4 7.08 3.37 1.26
N CYS A 5 6.71 3.62 0.00
CA CYS A 5 5.33 4.00 -0.34
C CYS A 5 4.33 2.84 -0.26
N SER A 6 4.66 1.58 -0.55
CA SER A 6 3.63 0.54 -0.64
C SER A 6 3.29 -0.11 0.71
N CYS A 7 4.26 -0.29 1.60
CA CYS A 7 3.95 -0.69 2.98
C CYS A 7 3.54 0.49 3.85
N ALA A 8 4.11 1.68 3.61
CA ALA A 8 3.58 2.90 4.18
C ALA A 8 2.16 3.19 3.69
N THR A 9 1.75 2.85 2.45
CA THR A 9 0.36 3.04 2.00
C THR A 9 -0.62 2.08 2.65
N LEU A 10 -0.27 0.83 2.92
CA LEU A 10 -1.12 -0.06 3.73
C LEU A 10 -1.19 0.39 5.21
N LEU A 11 -0.10 0.91 5.74
CA LEU A 11 -0.03 1.53 7.06
C LEU A 11 -0.60 2.95 7.05
N TYR A 12 -0.33 3.72 5.99
CA TYR A 12 -0.86 5.05 5.79
C TYR A 12 -2.38 5.03 5.65
N SER A 13 -2.99 4.07 4.97
CA SER A 13 -4.46 4.00 4.88
C SER A 13 -5.12 3.68 6.23
N GLN A 14 -4.48 2.91 7.10
CA GLN A 14 -4.97 2.71 8.47
C GLN A 14 -4.66 3.90 9.40
N VAL A 15 -3.61 4.65 9.13
CA VAL A 15 -3.21 5.84 9.90
C VAL A 15 -3.76 7.12 9.29
N GLU A 16 -3.86 7.24 7.95
CA GLU A 16 -4.47 8.41 7.27
C GLU A 16 -5.94 8.61 7.61
N SER A 17 -6.71 7.54 7.82
CA SER A 17 -8.12 7.71 8.24
C SER A 17 -8.25 8.42 9.58
N THR A 18 -7.20 8.40 10.39
CA THR A 18 -7.15 9.07 11.69
C THR A 18 -6.41 10.43 11.64
N TYR A 19 -5.69 10.75 10.53
CA TYR A 19 -4.71 11.84 10.50
C TYR A 19 -5.23 13.16 9.96
N TYR A 20 -6.29 13.18 9.17
CA TYR A 20 -6.71 14.41 8.49
C TYR A 20 -7.64 15.34 9.31
N ASP A 21 -8.21 14.89 10.44
CA ASP A 21 -9.14 15.72 11.21
C ASP A 21 -8.96 15.71 12.74
N ALA A 22 -7.97 15.01 13.29
CA ALA A 22 -7.63 15.14 14.70
C ALA A 22 -6.13 15.39 14.84
N GLU A 23 -5.75 16.45 15.49
CA GLU A 23 -4.48 16.50 16.22
C GLU A 23 -4.47 15.28 17.17
N LEU A 24 -3.96 14.13 16.70
CA LEU A 24 -3.79 12.96 17.54
C LEU A 24 -2.99 13.40 18.77
N SER A 25 -3.65 13.40 19.91
CA SER A 25 -2.99 13.72 21.16
C SER A 25 -1.85 12.72 21.40
N SER A 26 -0.81 13.14 22.09
CA SER A 26 0.27 12.23 22.46
C SER A 26 -0.24 10.96 23.14
N ASP A 27 -1.30 11.07 23.92
CA ASP A 27 -1.95 9.95 24.63
C ASP A 27 -2.57 8.94 23.65
N SER A 28 -3.22 9.41 22.57
CA SER A 28 -3.80 8.54 21.55
C SER A 28 -2.73 7.75 20.81
N ILE A 29 -1.61 8.37 20.51
CA ILE A 29 -0.47 7.72 19.81
C ILE A 29 0.18 6.69 20.76
N GLU A 30 0.34 7.01 22.04
CA GLU A 30 0.87 6.09 23.03
C GLU A 30 -0.04 4.87 23.23
N MET A 31 -1.34 5.08 23.27
CA MET A 31 -2.32 3.99 23.35
C MET A 31 -2.20 3.03 22.13
N VAL A 32 -2.06 3.58 20.91
CA VAL A 32 -1.87 2.76 19.71
C VAL A 32 -0.53 2.02 19.77
N ALA A 33 0.55 2.68 20.20
CA ALA A 33 1.86 2.05 20.32
C ALA A 33 1.83 0.88 21.34
N ASN A 34 1.18 1.05 22.48
CA ASN A 34 1.03 0.01 23.50
C ASN A 34 0.21 -1.16 22.96
N SER A 35 -0.91 -0.90 22.28
CA SER A 35 -1.70 -1.94 21.62
C SER A 35 -0.90 -2.73 20.58
N LEU A 36 -0.05 -2.04 19.80
CA LEU A 36 0.85 -2.72 18.84
C LEU A 36 1.89 -3.59 19.56
N ARG A 37 2.44 -3.15 20.70
CA ARG A 37 3.37 -3.98 21.49
C ARG A 37 2.72 -5.26 21.98
N GLU A 38 1.52 -5.21 22.53
CA GLU A 38 0.77 -6.41 22.94
C GLU A 38 0.54 -7.37 21.76
N GLN A 39 0.19 -6.84 20.58
CA GLN A 39 0.01 -7.66 19.38
C GLN A 39 1.33 -8.26 18.89
N ILE A 40 2.44 -7.53 18.96
CA ILE A 40 3.78 -8.02 18.65
C ILE A 40 4.11 -9.22 19.53
N ASP A 41 3.94 -9.11 20.85
CA ASP A 41 4.23 -10.18 21.79
C ASP A 41 3.37 -11.43 21.52
N GLN A 42 2.08 -11.26 21.22
CA GLN A 42 1.19 -12.35 20.84
C GLN A 42 1.66 -13.09 19.58
N TRP A 43 2.06 -12.35 18.52
CA TRP A 43 2.51 -12.96 17.29
C TRP A 43 3.90 -13.59 17.44
N LYS A 44 4.78 -12.96 18.21
CA LYS A 44 6.09 -13.53 18.57
C LYS A 44 5.94 -14.88 19.31
N GLN A 45 4.96 -15.01 20.18
CA GLN A 45 4.65 -16.28 20.85
C GLN A 45 4.15 -17.32 19.83
N LYS A 46 3.24 -16.98 18.92
CA LYS A 46 2.77 -17.89 17.87
C LYS A 46 3.89 -18.40 16.97
N VAL A 47 4.83 -17.52 16.59
CA VAL A 47 6.01 -17.90 15.84
C VAL A 47 6.88 -18.90 16.61
N LYS A 48 7.06 -18.71 17.92
CA LYS A 48 7.78 -19.68 18.75
C LYS A 48 7.10 -21.04 18.82
N GLU A 49 5.78 -21.06 18.88
CA GLU A 49 4.97 -22.28 18.90
C GLU A 49 5.01 -23.03 17.57
N ASN A 50 5.01 -22.29 16.44
CA ASN A 50 5.12 -22.84 15.10
C ASN A 50 6.04 -21.99 14.21
N PRO A 51 7.37 -22.23 14.22
CA PRO A 51 8.33 -21.45 13.44
C PRO A 51 8.18 -21.59 11.92
N LYS A 52 7.34 -22.50 11.43
CA LYS A 52 7.04 -22.66 10.00
C LYS A 52 5.79 -21.93 9.53
N ASP A 53 5.06 -21.28 10.45
CA ASP A 53 3.85 -20.51 10.12
C ASP A 53 4.22 -19.15 9.49
N GLU A 54 4.23 -19.10 8.15
CA GLU A 54 4.51 -17.87 7.40
C GLU A 54 3.52 -16.74 7.70
N LYS A 55 2.27 -17.09 8.02
CA LYS A 55 1.25 -16.09 8.38
C LYS A 55 1.57 -15.44 9.72
N ALA A 56 2.01 -16.21 10.71
CA ALA A 56 2.44 -15.67 11.99
C ALA A 56 3.66 -14.74 11.81
N TRP A 57 4.65 -15.15 11.02
CA TRP A 57 5.80 -14.31 10.68
C TRP A 57 5.38 -12.99 10.02
N MET A 58 4.48 -13.04 9.03
CA MET A 58 4.02 -11.85 8.34
C MET A 58 3.29 -10.89 9.28
N GLN A 59 2.44 -11.40 10.18
CA GLN A 59 1.75 -10.58 11.18
C GLN A 59 2.73 -9.97 12.18
N TYR A 60 3.69 -10.72 12.67
CA TYR A 60 4.74 -10.22 13.56
C TYR A 60 5.53 -9.08 12.88
N ALA A 61 6.05 -9.32 11.69
CA ALA A 61 6.78 -8.30 10.92
C ALA A 61 5.93 -7.06 10.62
N GLY A 62 4.67 -7.24 10.21
CA GLY A 62 3.75 -6.15 9.94
C GLY A 62 3.51 -5.24 11.15
N LYS A 63 3.33 -5.83 12.35
CA LYS A 63 3.15 -5.06 13.59
C LYS A 63 4.42 -4.30 14.00
N LEU A 64 5.60 -4.91 13.82
CA LEU A 64 6.88 -4.21 14.04
C LEU A 64 7.07 -3.03 13.07
N GLN A 65 6.72 -3.21 11.80
CA GLN A 65 6.76 -2.13 10.82
C GLN A 65 5.80 -0.98 11.19
N SER A 66 4.58 -1.30 11.64
CA SER A 66 3.62 -0.31 12.11
C SER A 66 4.15 0.49 13.28
N LEU A 67 4.74 -0.19 14.26
CA LEU A 67 5.33 0.46 15.43
C LEU A 67 6.53 1.34 15.05
N LYS A 68 7.35 0.90 14.09
CA LYS A 68 8.46 1.70 13.55
C LYS A 68 7.97 2.98 12.87
N GLY A 69 6.88 2.89 12.09
CA GLY A 69 6.24 4.05 11.47
C GLY A 69 5.75 5.07 12.51
N ILE A 70 5.07 4.61 13.56
CA ILE A 70 4.60 5.45 14.66
C ILE A 70 5.79 6.10 15.40
N SER A 71 6.84 5.35 15.66
CA SER A 71 8.05 5.88 16.31
C SER A 71 8.71 7.01 15.49
N LEU A 72 8.75 6.84 14.17
CA LEU A 72 9.27 7.88 13.28
C LEU A 72 8.41 9.16 13.34
N LEU A 73 7.07 9.00 13.31
CA LEU A 73 6.15 10.13 13.44
C LEU A 73 6.30 10.85 14.78
N LEU A 74 6.47 10.11 15.87
CA LEU A 74 6.73 10.67 17.19
C LEU A 74 8.05 11.43 17.25
N SER A 75 9.11 10.93 16.61
CA SER A 75 10.41 11.60 16.58
C SER A 75 10.39 12.95 15.87
N MET A 76 9.39 13.20 15.02
CA MET A 76 9.18 14.47 14.32
C MET A 76 8.43 15.50 15.19
N LYS A 77 7.84 15.11 16.33
CA LYS A 77 7.16 16.02 17.26
C LYS A 77 8.11 16.44 18.38
N PRO A 78 8.31 17.77 18.63
CA PRO A 78 9.26 18.28 19.64
C PRO A 78 8.97 17.84 21.08
N SER A 79 7.76 17.36 21.37
CA SER A 79 7.29 16.99 22.71
C SER A 79 7.34 15.50 23.02
N ALA A 80 7.79 14.64 22.08
CA ALA A 80 7.70 13.20 22.28
C ALA A 80 8.96 12.65 22.95
N THR A 81 8.78 12.08 24.14
CA THR A 81 9.81 11.44 24.98
C THR A 81 10.04 9.96 24.70
N LEU A 82 9.43 9.39 23.65
CA LEU A 82 9.53 7.96 23.39
C LEU A 82 10.84 7.57 22.69
N ALA A 83 11.75 6.99 23.45
CA ALA A 83 12.98 6.32 22.96
C ALA A 83 12.65 4.97 22.27
N VAL A 84 11.65 4.95 21.40
CA VAL A 84 11.10 3.71 20.84
C VAL A 84 11.89 3.20 19.62
N GLY A 85 12.72 4.06 18.99
CA GLY A 85 13.25 3.76 17.64
C GLY A 85 14.39 2.75 17.57
N ALA A 86 15.38 2.83 18.47
CA ALA A 86 16.58 1.97 18.40
C ALA A 86 16.27 0.51 18.74
N ASP A 87 15.41 0.29 19.72
CA ASP A 87 15.02 -1.07 20.14
C ASP A 87 14.19 -1.79 19.10
N ILE A 88 13.33 -1.07 18.34
CA ILE A 88 12.52 -1.67 17.27
C ILE A 88 13.39 -2.17 16.12
N GLN A 89 14.41 -1.42 15.72
CA GLN A 89 15.29 -1.86 14.64
C GLN A 89 16.07 -3.11 15.03
N LYS A 90 16.55 -3.16 16.28
CA LYS A 90 17.22 -4.34 16.82
C LYS A 90 16.27 -5.56 16.84
N GLU A 91 15.04 -5.37 17.33
CA GLU A 91 14.03 -6.42 17.35
C GLU A 91 13.68 -6.92 15.93
N PHE A 92 13.63 -6.01 14.96
CA PHE A 92 13.41 -6.38 13.56
C PHE A 92 14.58 -7.19 12.99
N ASP A 93 15.81 -6.83 13.30
CA ASP A 93 17.00 -7.56 12.89
C ASP A 93 17.06 -8.97 13.51
N GLU A 94 16.69 -9.10 14.79
CA GLU A 94 16.59 -10.40 15.49
C GLU A 94 15.49 -11.27 14.85
N MET A 95 14.31 -10.70 14.61
CA MET A 95 13.21 -11.37 13.89
C MET A 95 13.67 -11.88 12.52
N MET A 96 14.37 -11.05 11.74
CA MET A 96 14.86 -11.44 10.43
C MET A 96 15.89 -12.59 10.50
N ALA A 97 16.74 -12.62 11.52
CA ALA A 97 17.69 -13.68 11.73
C ALA A 97 16.99 -15.02 12.07
N GLU A 98 15.97 -15.00 12.92
CA GLU A 98 15.15 -16.17 13.25
C GLU A 98 14.34 -16.65 12.04
N MET A 99 13.73 -15.73 11.27
CA MET A 99 12.97 -16.04 10.05
C MET A 99 13.86 -16.72 9.00
N LYS A 100 15.11 -16.25 8.84
CA LYS A 100 16.10 -16.85 7.94
C LYS A 100 16.41 -18.31 8.30
N GLN A 101 16.41 -18.67 9.57
CA GLN A 101 16.62 -20.05 10.02
C GLN A 101 15.36 -20.91 9.86
N SER A 102 14.20 -20.30 10.07
CA SER A 102 12.92 -21.01 10.11
C SER A 102 12.30 -21.21 8.71
N ILE A 103 12.25 -20.17 7.89
CA ILE A 103 11.59 -20.16 6.57
C ILE A 103 12.46 -19.53 5.47
N PRO A 104 13.73 -19.96 5.27
CA PRO A 104 14.72 -19.28 4.43
C PRO A 104 14.37 -19.20 2.93
N ASN A 105 13.52 -20.09 2.43
CA ASN A 105 13.18 -20.22 1.01
C ASN A 105 11.69 -19.98 0.79
N THR A 106 11.16 -18.93 1.36
CA THR A 106 9.73 -18.57 1.21
C THR A 106 9.57 -17.15 0.69
N ALA A 107 8.41 -16.89 0.06
CA ALA A 107 8.05 -15.54 -0.35
C ALA A 107 8.04 -14.59 0.84
N THR A 108 7.54 -15.03 1.99
CA THR A 108 7.47 -14.23 3.22
C THR A 108 8.84 -13.74 3.65
N TYR A 109 9.84 -14.65 3.69
CA TYR A 109 11.22 -14.25 4.05
C TYR A 109 11.77 -13.22 3.05
N GLU A 110 11.65 -13.45 1.74
CA GLU A 110 12.21 -12.54 0.73
C GLU A 110 11.51 -11.20 0.68
N VAL A 111 10.19 -11.16 0.84
CA VAL A 111 9.45 -9.91 0.93
C VAL A 111 9.91 -9.10 2.15
N MET A 112 10.00 -9.73 3.33
CA MET A 112 10.45 -9.05 4.55
C MET A 112 11.92 -8.64 4.48
N ARG A 113 12.78 -9.46 3.88
CA ARG A 113 14.19 -9.11 3.64
C ARG A 113 14.32 -7.89 2.76
N ASN A 114 13.53 -7.80 1.68
CA ASN A 114 13.53 -6.64 0.80
C ASN A 114 13.06 -5.36 1.48
N MET A 115 12.18 -5.45 2.48
CA MET A 115 11.73 -4.31 3.28
C MET A 115 12.79 -3.82 4.28
N ASN A 116 13.72 -4.69 4.67
CA ASN A 116 14.76 -4.39 5.66
C ASN A 116 16.19 -4.56 5.12
N ILE A 117 16.39 -4.29 3.83
CA ILE A 117 17.69 -4.46 3.19
C ILE A 117 18.74 -3.52 3.78
N LYS A 118 19.90 -4.04 4.10
CA LYS A 118 21.02 -3.29 4.64
C LYS A 118 21.85 -2.65 3.52
N PRO A 119 22.58 -1.57 3.81
CA PRO A 119 23.52 -1.00 2.84
C PRO A 119 24.50 -2.06 2.31
N GLY A 120 24.60 -2.16 0.97
CA GLY A 120 25.45 -3.13 0.29
C GLY A 120 24.82 -4.50 0.01
N GLU A 121 23.64 -4.79 0.55
CA GLU A 121 22.91 -6.01 0.20
C GLU A 121 22.13 -5.83 -1.11
N LYS A 122 22.07 -6.89 -1.91
CA LYS A 122 21.29 -6.90 -3.15
C LYS A 122 19.83 -7.25 -2.85
N ARG A 123 18.94 -6.40 -3.33
CA ARG A 123 17.49 -6.64 -3.30
C ARG A 123 17.13 -7.68 -4.36
N MET A 124 16.26 -8.64 -4.03
CA MET A 124 15.62 -9.48 -5.04
C MET A 124 14.50 -8.64 -5.69
N PRO A 125 14.50 -8.47 -7.02
CA PRO A 125 13.39 -7.79 -7.69
C PRO A 125 12.05 -8.43 -7.32
N ILE A 126 11.00 -7.63 -7.17
CA ILE A 126 9.69 -8.17 -6.79
C ILE A 126 9.15 -9.11 -7.87
N GLU A 127 9.49 -8.84 -9.12
CA GLU A 127 9.16 -9.66 -10.26
C GLU A 127 9.73 -11.09 -10.09
N GLU A 128 10.98 -11.18 -9.64
CA GLU A 128 11.63 -12.47 -9.36
C GLU A 128 10.96 -13.20 -8.19
N ILE A 129 10.49 -12.46 -7.16
CA ILE A 129 9.74 -13.04 -6.04
C ILE A 129 8.40 -13.59 -6.54
N ILE A 130 7.66 -12.82 -7.33
CA ILE A 130 6.37 -13.24 -7.90
C ILE A 130 6.54 -14.48 -8.79
N ASP A 131 7.55 -14.47 -9.66
CA ASP A 131 7.82 -15.57 -10.59
C ASP A 131 8.23 -16.86 -9.87
N LYS A 132 8.96 -16.72 -8.76
CA LYS A 132 9.42 -17.86 -7.96
C LYS A 132 8.33 -18.45 -7.05
N TRP A 133 7.43 -17.63 -6.54
CA TRP A 133 6.33 -18.02 -5.66
C TRP A 133 4.99 -17.46 -6.11
N PRO A 134 4.53 -17.79 -7.34
CA PRO A 134 3.33 -17.20 -7.92
C PRO A 134 2.07 -17.51 -7.12
N ASP A 135 2.03 -18.63 -6.40
CA ASP A 135 0.89 -19.09 -5.62
C ASP A 135 0.97 -18.73 -4.14
N ALA A 136 1.87 -17.83 -3.75
CA ALA A 136 1.98 -17.35 -2.38
C ALA A 136 0.84 -16.36 -2.06
N ILE A 137 -0.39 -16.88 -1.91
CA ILE A 137 -1.65 -16.13 -1.73
C ILE A 137 -1.53 -15.07 -0.63
N LEU A 138 -0.81 -15.40 0.45
CA LEU A 138 -0.55 -14.49 1.56
C LEU A 138 0.07 -13.15 1.14
N HIS A 139 0.78 -13.13 0.00
CA HIS A 139 1.47 -11.96 -0.52
C HIS A 139 0.77 -11.28 -1.69
N TYR A 140 -0.40 -11.76 -2.13
CA TYR A 140 -1.13 -11.13 -3.23
C TYR A 140 -1.43 -9.64 -3.02
N PRO A 141 -1.77 -9.15 -1.81
CA PRO A 141 -1.90 -7.70 -1.59
C PRO A 141 -0.59 -6.95 -1.88
N THR A 142 0.55 -7.51 -1.49
CA THR A 142 1.88 -6.94 -1.76
C THR A 142 2.20 -6.99 -3.25
N TYR A 143 1.99 -8.14 -3.89
CA TYR A 143 2.22 -8.33 -5.32
C TYR A 143 1.39 -7.36 -6.15
N MET A 144 0.10 -7.23 -5.82
CA MET A 144 -0.81 -6.31 -6.49
C MET A 144 -0.38 -4.85 -6.33
N SER A 145 -0.06 -4.42 -5.10
CA SER A 145 0.43 -3.08 -4.82
C SER A 145 1.67 -2.72 -5.64
N MET A 146 2.60 -3.65 -5.77
CA MET A 146 3.84 -3.44 -6.50
C MET A 146 3.67 -3.49 -8.03
N SER A 147 2.61 -4.14 -8.50
CA SER A 147 2.29 -4.29 -9.92
C SER A 147 1.34 -3.21 -10.46
N LEU A 148 0.89 -2.26 -9.64
CA LEU A 148 -0.07 -1.22 -10.05
C LEU A 148 0.38 -0.35 -11.25
N ARG A 149 1.67 -0.41 -11.60
CA ARG A 149 2.25 0.31 -12.77
C ARG A 149 2.54 -0.59 -13.95
N ASP A 150 2.37 -1.90 -13.81
CA ASP A 150 2.56 -2.93 -14.81
C ASP A 150 1.22 -3.62 -15.06
N GLU A 151 0.51 -3.19 -16.10
CA GLU A 151 -0.87 -3.65 -16.38
C GLU A 151 -0.93 -5.15 -16.70
N GLU A 152 0.08 -5.71 -17.36
CA GLU A 152 0.11 -7.13 -17.70
C GLU A 152 0.28 -7.99 -16.44
N ARG A 153 1.24 -7.64 -15.62
CA ARG A 153 1.50 -8.31 -14.34
C ARG A 153 0.33 -8.12 -13.37
N LEU A 154 -0.22 -6.92 -13.30
CA LEU A 154 -1.40 -6.63 -12.48
C LEU A 154 -2.58 -7.52 -12.87
N LYS A 155 -2.80 -7.70 -14.17
CA LYS A 155 -3.86 -8.57 -14.67
C LYS A 155 -3.64 -10.03 -14.25
N ASP A 156 -2.42 -10.56 -14.42
CA ASP A 156 -2.09 -11.94 -14.01
C ASP A 156 -2.33 -12.14 -12.50
N ILE A 157 -1.88 -11.21 -11.66
CA ILE A 157 -2.07 -11.27 -10.21
C ILE A 157 -3.56 -11.19 -9.85
N CYS A 158 -4.32 -10.30 -10.46
CA CYS A 158 -5.76 -10.20 -10.22
C CYS A 158 -6.49 -11.50 -10.56
N VAL A 159 -6.17 -12.10 -11.71
CA VAL A 159 -6.77 -13.36 -12.14
C VAL A 159 -6.45 -14.49 -11.16
N ARG A 160 -5.18 -14.67 -10.79
CA ARG A 160 -4.75 -15.71 -9.84
C ARG A 160 -5.39 -15.53 -8.47
N TRP A 161 -5.38 -14.31 -7.94
CA TRP A 161 -5.98 -14.02 -6.62
C TRP A 161 -7.49 -14.25 -6.63
N TYR A 162 -8.18 -13.85 -7.69
CA TYR A 162 -9.60 -14.12 -7.84
C TYR A 162 -9.90 -15.64 -7.91
N GLN A 163 -9.11 -16.39 -8.69
CA GLN A 163 -9.27 -17.84 -8.86
C GLN A 163 -8.95 -18.62 -7.58
N SER A 164 -8.09 -18.11 -6.70
CA SER A 164 -7.79 -18.74 -5.41
C SER A 164 -9.01 -18.77 -4.46
N GLY A 165 -10.02 -17.92 -4.69
CA GLY A 165 -11.18 -17.79 -3.81
C GLY A 165 -10.90 -17.02 -2.51
N GLU A 166 -9.66 -16.55 -2.30
CA GLU A 166 -9.24 -15.87 -1.06
C GLU A 166 -9.47 -14.35 -1.09
N PHE A 167 -9.88 -13.79 -2.24
CA PHE A 167 -10.20 -12.37 -2.28
C PHE A 167 -11.56 -12.12 -1.59
N PRO A 168 -11.62 -11.19 -0.60
CA PRO A 168 -12.83 -10.99 0.19
C PRO A 168 -14.02 -10.50 -0.66
N ALA A 169 -15.12 -11.27 -0.65
CA ALA A 169 -16.32 -10.95 -1.42
C ALA A 169 -16.93 -9.59 -1.02
N GLN A 170 -16.80 -9.20 0.25
CA GLN A 170 -17.30 -7.91 0.76
C GLN A 170 -16.58 -6.74 0.09
N ILE A 171 -15.26 -6.85 -0.11
CA ILE A 171 -14.45 -5.81 -0.78
C ILE A 171 -14.83 -5.74 -2.25
N LEU A 172 -15.05 -6.90 -2.88
CA LEU A 172 -15.46 -6.97 -4.28
C LEU A 172 -16.85 -6.34 -4.49
N ASN A 173 -17.81 -6.65 -3.63
CA ASN A 173 -19.16 -6.07 -3.67
C ASN A 173 -19.15 -4.57 -3.41
N PHE A 174 -18.31 -4.13 -2.48
CA PHE A 174 -18.13 -2.71 -2.21
C PHE A 174 -17.59 -1.97 -3.44
N ALA A 175 -16.48 -2.44 -4.01
CA ALA A 175 -15.89 -1.87 -5.22
C ALA A 175 -16.86 -1.92 -6.41
N TYR A 176 -17.68 -2.97 -6.53
CA TYR A 176 -18.73 -3.04 -7.53
C TYR A 176 -19.72 -1.89 -7.40
N ASN A 177 -20.24 -1.62 -6.19
CA ASN A 177 -21.20 -0.56 -5.96
C ASN A 177 -20.58 0.82 -6.24
N GLU A 178 -19.32 1.04 -5.88
CA GLU A 178 -18.60 2.27 -6.19
C GLU A 178 -18.49 2.49 -7.70
N LEU A 179 -18.00 1.49 -8.44
CA LEU A 179 -17.81 1.60 -9.88
C LEU A 179 -19.16 1.69 -10.62
N ALA A 180 -20.19 0.98 -10.15
CA ALA A 180 -21.53 1.03 -10.76
C ALA A 180 -22.23 2.36 -10.52
N SER A 181 -21.91 3.08 -9.45
CA SER A 181 -22.48 4.41 -9.17
C SER A 181 -21.85 5.54 -9.98
N ALA A 182 -20.66 5.31 -10.53
CA ALA A 182 -19.97 6.29 -11.36
C ALA A 182 -20.54 6.29 -12.79
N ASP A 183 -20.55 7.46 -13.42
CA ASP A 183 -21.02 7.61 -14.79
C ASP A 183 -20.16 6.82 -15.80
N LYS A 184 -20.73 6.57 -16.96
CA LYS A 184 -20.00 5.99 -18.08
C LYS A 184 -18.78 6.85 -18.41
N ASP A 185 -17.67 6.21 -18.71
CA ASP A 185 -16.38 6.84 -19.05
C ASP A 185 -15.82 7.75 -17.94
N ALA A 186 -16.24 7.57 -16.69
CA ALA A 186 -15.76 8.35 -15.54
C ALA A 186 -14.27 8.14 -15.27
N ILE A 187 -13.65 9.16 -14.70
CA ILE A 187 -12.33 9.09 -14.06
C ILE A 187 -12.53 9.02 -12.56
N ILE A 188 -11.95 8.00 -11.94
CA ILE A 188 -12.10 7.72 -10.51
C ILE A 188 -10.74 7.80 -9.83
N PHE A 189 -10.62 8.65 -8.83
CA PHE A 189 -9.40 8.74 -8.03
C PHE A 189 -9.50 7.79 -6.84
N MET A 190 -8.54 6.89 -6.72
CA MET A 190 -8.47 5.93 -5.62
C MET A 190 -7.12 6.01 -4.91
N GLY A 191 -7.13 5.78 -3.58
CA GLY A 191 -5.93 5.59 -2.79
C GLY A 191 -5.27 4.23 -3.06
N GLY A 192 -4.30 3.87 -2.23
CA GLY A 192 -3.64 2.55 -2.30
C GLY A 192 -4.26 1.51 -1.36
N SER A 193 -5.58 1.55 -1.15
CA SER A 193 -6.30 0.73 -0.17
C SER A 193 -6.98 -0.50 -0.80
N LEU A 194 -7.67 -1.26 0.03
CA LEU A 194 -8.45 -2.43 -0.38
C LEU A 194 -9.52 -2.10 -1.44
N ASP A 195 -10.03 -0.86 -1.46
CA ASP A 195 -11.00 -0.38 -2.44
C ASP A 195 -10.40 -0.41 -3.85
N LEU A 196 -9.16 0.09 -4.00
CA LEU A 196 -8.42 0.01 -5.25
C LEU A 196 -8.22 -1.45 -5.69
N TYR A 197 -7.91 -2.35 -4.75
CA TYR A 197 -7.73 -3.76 -5.08
C TYR A 197 -9.02 -4.40 -5.59
N GLY A 198 -10.16 -4.11 -4.95
CA GLY A 198 -11.47 -4.55 -5.41
C GLY A 198 -11.80 -4.03 -6.81
N ALA A 199 -11.56 -2.75 -7.06
CA ALA A 199 -11.80 -2.12 -8.36
C ALA A 199 -10.91 -2.71 -9.47
N ARG A 200 -9.61 -2.89 -9.20
CA ARG A 200 -8.69 -3.54 -10.14
C ARG A 200 -9.01 -5.01 -10.37
N MET A 201 -9.49 -5.71 -9.33
CA MET A 201 -9.98 -7.08 -9.46
C MET A 201 -11.16 -7.17 -10.42
N LEU A 202 -12.14 -6.27 -10.31
CA LEU A 202 -13.29 -6.21 -11.21
C LEU A 202 -12.87 -5.94 -12.66
N GLN A 203 -11.94 -5.00 -12.87
CA GLN A 203 -11.45 -4.68 -14.21
C GLN A 203 -10.64 -5.83 -14.82
N ASN A 204 -9.67 -6.36 -14.08
CA ASN A 204 -8.67 -7.27 -14.65
C ASN A 204 -9.07 -8.74 -14.62
N ALA A 205 -9.77 -9.20 -13.55
CA ALA A 205 -10.15 -10.60 -13.43
C ALA A 205 -11.57 -10.89 -13.91
N LYS A 206 -12.47 -9.88 -13.88
CA LYS A 206 -13.86 -10.04 -14.26
C LYS A 206 -14.26 -9.30 -15.54
N ASP A 207 -13.35 -8.56 -16.15
CA ASP A 207 -13.56 -7.75 -17.35
C ASP A 207 -14.77 -6.80 -17.26
N MET A 208 -14.95 -6.19 -16.07
CA MET A 208 -16.07 -5.28 -15.76
C MET A 208 -15.57 -3.85 -15.60
N PHE A 209 -16.40 -2.87 -15.94
CA PHE A 209 -16.13 -1.42 -15.74
C PHE A 209 -14.86 -0.91 -16.43
N ASN A 210 -14.46 -1.51 -17.56
CA ASN A 210 -13.29 -1.08 -18.33
C ASN A 210 -13.51 0.27 -19.05
N ASP A 211 -14.75 0.75 -19.10
CA ASP A 211 -15.08 2.11 -19.52
C ASP A 211 -14.59 3.17 -18.52
N LYS A 212 -14.29 2.79 -17.28
CA LYS A 212 -13.86 3.71 -16.21
C LYS A 212 -12.35 3.73 -16.06
N LYS A 213 -11.78 4.94 -15.93
CA LYS A 213 -10.35 5.11 -15.69
C LYS A 213 -10.07 5.30 -14.19
N ILE A 214 -9.36 4.36 -13.60
CA ILE A 214 -8.91 4.47 -12.22
C ILE A 214 -7.55 5.17 -12.19
N ILE A 215 -7.46 6.28 -11.46
CA ILE A 215 -6.23 7.00 -11.17
C ILE A 215 -5.82 6.71 -9.73
N VAL A 216 -4.62 6.17 -9.54
CA VAL A 216 -4.05 5.95 -8.21
C VAL A 216 -3.41 7.25 -7.75
N TYR A 217 -4.13 8.04 -6.96
CA TYR A 217 -3.73 9.41 -6.65
C TYR A 217 -2.37 9.53 -5.92
N PRO A 218 -1.90 8.59 -5.06
CA PRO A 218 -0.55 8.66 -4.50
C PRO A 218 0.56 8.61 -5.55
N PHE A 219 0.25 8.11 -6.76
CA PHE A 219 1.23 8.06 -7.84
C PHE A 219 1.32 9.35 -8.66
N LEU A 220 0.43 10.32 -8.44
CA LEU A 220 0.49 11.61 -9.11
C LEU A 220 1.77 12.40 -8.78
N SER A 221 2.48 12.05 -7.71
CA SER A 221 3.81 12.58 -7.40
C SER A 221 4.94 11.96 -8.25
N SER A 222 4.65 10.93 -9.06
CA SER A 222 5.64 10.26 -9.89
C SER A 222 5.59 10.80 -11.33
N PHE A 223 6.65 11.45 -11.78
CA PHE A 223 6.75 11.95 -13.16
C PHE A 223 6.49 10.86 -14.20
N THR A 224 7.05 9.67 -14.02
CA THR A 224 6.83 8.54 -14.94
C THR A 224 5.37 8.12 -15.01
N TYR A 225 4.66 8.12 -13.88
CA TYR A 225 3.24 7.83 -13.85
C TYR A 225 2.43 8.93 -14.51
N MET A 226 2.76 10.19 -14.25
CA MET A 226 2.10 11.35 -14.84
C MET A 226 2.30 11.41 -16.36
N ASP A 227 3.50 11.13 -16.86
CA ASP A 227 3.76 11.08 -18.29
C ASP A 227 2.89 10.04 -19.00
N LYS A 228 2.83 8.82 -18.47
CA LYS A 228 1.96 7.75 -18.97
C LYS A 228 0.48 8.13 -18.89
N LEU A 229 0.04 8.65 -17.75
CA LEU A 229 -1.35 9.05 -17.53
C LEU A 229 -1.80 10.16 -18.49
N THR A 230 -0.96 11.18 -18.70
CA THR A 230 -1.29 12.29 -19.61
C THR A 230 -1.34 11.83 -21.06
N GLU A 231 -0.47 10.90 -21.46
CA GLU A 231 -0.50 10.27 -22.79
C GLU A 231 -1.80 9.46 -22.99
N GLU A 232 -2.15 8.60 -22.03
CA GLU A 232 -3.39 7.79 -22.07
C GLU A 232 -4.67 8.64 -22.08
N LEU A 233 -4.68 9.77 -21.39
CA LEU A 233 -5.82 10.70 -21.36
C LEU A 233 -5.83 11.67 -22.55
N GLY A 234 -4.78 11.69 -23.38
CA GLY A 234 -4.63 12.63 -24.50
C GLY A 234 -4.57 14.10 -24.05
N ILE A 235 -3.98 14.36 -22.88
CA ILE A 235 -3.83 15.69 -22.30
C ILE A 235 -2.36 16.12 -22.29
N PRO A 236 -2.05 17.44 -22.27
CA PRO A 236 -0.67 17.91 -22.24
C PRO A 236 0.07 17.39 -21.00
N LYS A 237 1.38 17.14 -21.17
CA LYS A 237 2.25 16.80 -20.03
C LYS A 237 2.19 17.88 -18.95
N TYR A 238 2.22 17.45 -17.70
CA TYR A 238 2.28 18.36 -16.55
C TYR A 238 3.56 19.19 -16.63
N LYS A 239 3.41 20.49 -16.57
CA LYS A 239 4.54 21.42 -16.42
C LYS A 239 4.49 21.98 -15.00
N GLU A 240 5.56 21.84 -14.29
CA GLU A 240 5.77 22.44 -12.99
C GLU A 240 5.82 23.96 -13.15
N GLU A 241 4.69 24.65 -13.01
CA GLU A 241 4.63 26.13 -13.09
C GLU A 241 4.89 26.78 -11.72
N ASN A 242 4.88 26.03 -10.64
CA ASN A 242 5.12 26.54 -9.30
C ASN A 242 6.26 25.74 -8.65
N ASN A 243 7.22 26.48 -8.05
CA ASN A 243 8.36 26.01 -7.26
C ASN A 243 7.96 25.19 -5.99
N ASP A 244 6.94 24.35 -6.06
CA ASP A 244 6.61 23.43 -4.98
C ASP A 244 7.57 22.24 -5.05
N THR A 245 8.57 22.26 -4.19
CA THR A 245 9.63 21.26 -4.10
C THR A 245 9.14 19.87 -3.70
N THR A 246 7.84 19.69 -3.44
CA THR A 246 7.28 18.40 -3.02
C THR A 246 6.98 17.47 -4.19
N GLY A 247 6.82 18.00 -5.41
CA GLY A 247 6.48 17.22 -6.61
C GLY A 247 5.13 16.49 -6.52
N PHE A 248 4.34 16.74 -5.47
CA PHE A 248 3.06 16.11 -5.24
C PHE A 248 1.93 16.92 -5.87
N ILE A 249 1.17 16.27 -6.76
CA ILE A 249 -0.05 16.84 -7.33
C ILE A 249 -1.24 16.23 -6.61
N SER A 250 -2.02 17.05 -5.92
CA SER A 250 -3.28 16.57 -5.33
C SER A 250 -4.31 16.24 -6.43
N PRO A 251 -5.28 15.34 -6.18
CA PRO A 251 -6.40 15.13 -7.10
C PRO A 251 -7.11 16.43 -7.48
N THR A 252 -7.27 17.34 -6.52
CA THR A 252 -7.88 18.65 -6.74
C THR A 252 -7.08 19.52 -7.72
N ASP A 253 -5.76 19.56 -7.58
CA ASP A 253 -4.91 20.35 -8.46
C ASP A 253 -4.78 19.72 -9.85
N PHE A 254 -4.73 18.39 -9.92
CA PHE A 254 -4.85 17.67 -11.17
C PHE A 254 -6.13 18.07 -11.90
N MET A 255 -7.26 18.10 -11.19
CA MET A 255 -8.54 18.49 -11.77
C MET A 255 -8.60 19.95 -12.17
N LYS A 256 -8.11 20.88 -11.35
CA LYS A 256 -8.02 22.29 -11.72
C LYS A 256 -7.24 22.49 -13.02
N THR A 257 -6.14 21.75 -13.17
CA THR A 257 -5.25 21.87 -14.34
C THR A 257 -5.84 21.25 -15.59
N TYR A 258 -6.52 20.11 -15.47
CA TYR A 258 -6.90 19.28 -16.60
C TYR A 258 -8.39 19.14 -16.88
N SER A 259 -9.31 19.54 -15.96
CA SER A 259 -10.75 19.31 -16.12
C SER A 259 -11.32 19.83 -17.44
N LYS A 260 -10.84 20.99 -17.92
CA LYS A 260 -11.27 21.57 -19.20
C LYS A 260 -10.72 20.83 -20.43
N LYS A 261 -9.69 20.01 -20.27
CA LYS A 261 -8.99 19.29 -21.34
C LYS A 261 -9.38 17.81 -21.39
N ILE A 262 -9.86 17.27 -20.29
CA ILE A 262 -10.33 15.90 -20.20
C ILE A 262 -11.75 15.83 -20.78
N LYS A 263 -11.92 15.04 -21.84
CA LYS A 263 -13.22 14.82 -22.49
C LYS A 263 -14.07 13.74 -21.78
N ARG A 264 -13.74 13.43 -20.54
CA ARG A 264 -14.42 12.43 -19.70
C ARG A 264 -15.06 13.12 -18.51
N GLN A 265 -16.18 12.61 -18.07
CA GLN A 265 -16.78 13.02 -16.81
C GLN A 265 -15.87 12.56 -15.66
N VAL A 266 -15.75 13.40 -14.64
CA VAL A 266 -14.88 13.12 -13.49
C VAL A 266 -15.75 12.97 -12.27
N ASP A 267 -15.85 11.76 -11.80
CA ASP A 267 -16.48 11.45 -10.52
C ASP A 267 -15.43 11.34 -9.42
N TYR A 268 -15.66 12.07 -8.34
CA TYR A 268 -14.82 12.03 -7.17
C TYR A 268 -15.29 10.95 -6.21
N ILE A 269 -14.60 9.83 -6.14
CA ILE A 269 -14.66 8.94 -4.99
C ILE A 269 -13.41 9.18 -4.15
N ILE A 270 -13.27 10.39 -3.63
CA ILE A 270 -12.34 10.66 -2.53
C ILE A 270 -13.11 10.36 -1.26
N ARG A 271 -12.92 9.18 -0.71
CA ARG A 271 -13.36 8.97 0.67
C ARG A 271 -12.37 9.62 1.61
N HIS A 272 -12.82 10.71 2.22
CA HIS A 272 -12.44 10.94 3.60
C HIS A 272 -13.06 9.79 4.39
N THR A 273 -12.25 8.83 4.81
CA THR A 273 -12.66 7.80 5.77
C THR A 273 -12.87 8.47 7.13
N ASN A 274 -13.94 9.29 7.21
CA ASN A 274 -14.48 9.78 8.46
C ASN A 274 -15.75 8.98 8.73
N ARG A 275 -15.57 7.82 9.36
CA ARG A 275 -16.55 7.24 10.32
C ARG A 275 -15.84 6.27 11.24
#